data_d0647f825d5bf3f1c3fd121f6545993b
#
_entry.id   d0647f825d5bf3f1c3fd121f6545993b
#
_cell.length_a   1.000
_cell.length_b   1.000
_cell.length_c   1.000
_cell.angle_alpha   90.00
_cell.angle_beta   90.00
_cell.angle_gamma   90.00
#
_symmetry.space_group_name_H-M   'P 1'
#
loop_
_entity.id
_entity.type
_entity.pdbx_description
1 polymer ?
#
loop_
_entity_poly.entity_id
_entity_poly.type
_entity_poly.pdbx_seq_one_letter_code
_entity_poly.pdbx_strand_id
1 'polypeptide(L)'
;MYCDIIMVQDKLEFRKYRFMKEEILHITDGDYFNNYFTKKIGGFAVPFREVIMDGEVVDIVYSDEFIKLRAKTLNVSENEYRSKMSVCEILSKNIYSTIYLWFGKDTFCQMNLLALLVYLEQIKYQGKLILNYIDDVTFEQIESNIDVKLGVYKKIYRDVLISKYKPKELGVLEARAVDLYFDYHSNNGMLATLIKNNANKSKSELLSLLIEASKDYGMSDLQAERLINFYLTIS
;
A
#
# COMPACT_ATOMS: atom_id res chain seq x y z
N MET A 1 13.75 3.93 55.05
CA MET A 1 14.75 4.48 54.09
C MET A 1 15.39 3.44 53.15
N TYR A 2 15.45 2.13 53.48
CA TYR A 2 15.94 1.08 52.55
C TYR A 2 14.90 0.55 51.56
N CYS A 3 13.61 0.65 51.86
CA CYS A 3 12.53 0.14 51.00
C CYS A 3 12.25 1.06 49.81
N ASP A 4 12.47 2.35 49.91
CA ASP A 4 12.19 3.33 48.83
C ASP A 4 13.25 3.29 47.72
N ILE A 5 14.48 2.91 48.02
CA ILE A 5 15.59 2.81 47.08
C ILE A 5 15.41 1.61 46.13
N ILE A 6 14.91 0.47 46.66
CA ILE A 6 14.66 -0.74 45.87
C ILE A 6 13.48 -0.50 44.89
N MET A 7 12.42 0.19 45.33
CA MET A 7 11.27 0.51 44.43
C MET A 7 11.61 1.50 43.31
N VAL A 8 12.60 2.38 43.53
CA VAL A 8 13.06 3.31 42.49
C VAL A 8 13.98 2.61 41.49
N GLN A 9 14.84 1.70 41.95
CA GLN A 9 15.67 0.90 41.07
C GLN A 9 14.83 -0.06 40.20
N ASP A 10 13.84 -0.76 40.75
CA ASP A 10 12.91 -1.58 39.99
C ASP A 10 12.13 -0.80 38.96
N LYS A 11 11.67 0.42 39.27
CA LYS A 11 11.01 1.29 38.29
C LYS A 11 11.93 1.81 37.20
N LEU A 12 13.23 2.02 37.50
CA LEU A 12 14.22 2.43 36.51
C LEU A 12 14.66 1.24 35.65
N GLU A 13 14.80 0.05 36.21
CA GLU A 13 15.04 -1.16 35.42
C GLU A 13 13.83 -1.55 34.58
N PHE A 14 12.60 -1.46 35.09
CA PHE A 14 11.37 -1.66 34.33
C PHE A 14 11.23 -0.64 33.19
N ARG A 15 11.62 0.63 33.41
CA ARG A 15 11.69 1.63 32.33
C ARG A 15 12.79 1.28 31.31
N LYS A 16 13.97 0.82 31.75
CA LYS A 16 15.08 0.41 30.89
C LYS A 16 14.74 -0.84 30.09
N TYR A 17 14.05 -1.83 30.68
CA TYR A 17 13.53 -3.01 29.98
C TYR A 17 12.40 -2.64 29.00
N ARG A 18 11.59 -1.64 29.27
CA ARG A 18 10.57 -1.13 28.37
C ARG A 18 11.17 -0.40 27.15
N PHE A 19 12.36 0.20 27.30
CA PHE A 19 13.13 0.82 26.20
C PHE A 19 13.91 -0.19 25.36
N MET A 20 14.02 -1.46 25.76
CA MET A 20 14.75 -2.50 25.02
C MET A 20 13.86 -3.53 24.35
N LYS A 21 12.53 -3.40 24.44
CA LYS A 21 11.65 -4.23 23.64
C LYS A 21 11.61 -3.59 22.24
N GLU A 22 12.22 -4.23 21.26
CA GLU A 22 12.08 -3.84 19.87
C GLU A 22 10.60 -3.74 19.57
N GLU A 23 10.11 -2.51 19.36
CA GLU A 23 8.73 -2.32 18.95
C GLU A 23 8.64 -2.68 17.46
N ILE A 24 8.10 -3.84 17.18
CA ILE A 24 7.94 -4.38 15.83
C ILE A 24 6.51 -4.07 15.37
N LEU A 25 6.38 -3.55 14.16
CA LEU A 25 5.12 -3.35 13.48
C LEU A 25 5.10 -4.17 12.20
N HIS A 26 3.98 -4.87 11.95
CA HIS A 26 3.71 -5.46 10.65
C HIS A 26 2.69 -4.61 9.91
N ILE A 27 2.97 -4.27 8.66
CA ILE A 27 2.04 -3.57 7.76
C ILE A 27 1.72 -4.51 6.61
N THR A 28 0.44 -4.75 6.41
CA THR A 28 -0.09 -5.64 5.37
C THR A 28 -0.78 -4.84 4.28
N ASP A 29 -0.77 -5.33 3.05
CA ASP A 29 -1.58 -4.75 1.99
C ASP A 29 -3.03 -5.20 2.14
N GLY A 30 -3.87 -4.27 2.63
CA GLY A 30 -5.30 -4.47 2.82
C GLY A 30 -5.72 -5.40 3.96
N ASP A 31 -7.05 -5.52 4.09
CA ASP A 31 -7.69 -6.24 5.20
C ASP A 31 -7.65 -7.76 5.05
N TYR A 32 -7.67 -8.25 3.81
CA TYR A 32 -7.79 -9.68 3.57
C TYR A 32 -6.57 -10.44 4.08
N PHE A 33 -5.38 -10.01 3.67
CA PHE A 33 -4.15 -10.59 4.19
C PHE A 33 -3.92 -10.25 5.67
N ASN A 34 -4.32 -9.07 6.14
CA ASN A 34 -4.21 -8.70 7.55
C ASN A 34 -4.99 -9.66 8.46
N ASN A 35 -6.18 -10.07 8.04
CA ASN A 35 -6.99 -11.06 8.76
C ASN A 35 -6.33 -12.45 8.79
N TYR A 36 -5.74 -12.86 7.67
CA TYR A 36 -4.97 -14.10 7.61
C TYR A 36 -3.73 -14.02 8.51
N PHE A 37 -2.95 -12.94 8.40
CA PHE A 37 -1.75 -12.70 9.19
C PHE A 37 -2.04 -12.81 10.68
N THR A 38 -3.04 -12.08 11.17
CA THR A 38 -3.40 -12.06 12.60
C THR A 38 -3.80 -13.44 13.12
N LYS A 39 -4.49 -14.24 12.30
CA LYS A 39 -4.98 -15.58 12.69
C LYS A 39 -3.90 -16.67 12.62
N LYS A 40 -2.99 -16.59 11.64
CA LYS A 40 -2.06 -17.69 11.31
C LYS A 40 -0.61 -17.43 11.74
N ILE A 41 -0.15 -16.20 11.58
CA ILE A 41 1.24 -15.83 11.86
C ILE A 41 1.32 -15.24 13.28
N GLY A 42 0.35 -14.40 13.64
CA GLY A 42 0.31 -13.73 14.94
C GLY A 42 1.14 -12.45 14.97
N GLY A 43 0.98 -11.66 16.05
CA GLY A 43 1.65 -10.37 16.20
C GLY A 43 0.71 -9.19 15.94
N PHE A 44 1.24 -7.97 16.13
CA PHE A 44 0.50 -6.74 15.88
C PHE A 44 0.70 -6.31 14.44
N ALA A 45 -0.35 -6.43 13.64
CA ALA A 45 -0.36 -6.03 12.24
C ALA A 45 -1.46 -5.01 11.96
N VAL A 46 -1.18 -4.06 11.08
CA VAL A 46 -2.13 -3.05 10.62
C VAL A 46 -2.19 -3.03 9.09
N PRO A 47 -3.37 -2.95 8.50
CA PRO A 47 -3.51 -2.88 7.06
C PRO A 47 -3.29 -1.47 6.52
N PHE A 48 -2.62 -1.38 5.38
CA PHE A 48 -2.55 -0.19 4.55
C PHE A 48 -3.68 -0.24 3.53
N ARG A 49 -4.69 0.62 3.67
CA ARG A 49 -5.96 0.54 2.94
C ARG A 49 -6.08 1.57 1.82
N GLU A 50 -4.99 1.91 1.18
CA GLU A 50 -5.02 2.85 0.06
C GLU A 50 -5.34 2.13 -1.26
N VAL A 51 -5.81 2.89 -2.24
CA VAL A 51 -6.11 2.47 -3.61
C VAL A 51 -5.42 3.45 -4.57
N ILE A 52 -4.11 3.60 -4.41
CA ILE A 52 -3.29 4.59 -5.14
C ILE A 52 -3.34 4.40 -6.66
N MET A 53 -3.62 3.21 -7.11
CA MET A 53 -3.78 2.91 -8.52
C MET A 53 -4.90 3.74 -9.16
N ASP A 54 -5.94 4.11 -8.42
CA ASP A 54 -7.09 4.86 -8.93
C ASP A 54 -6.97 6.37 -8.66
N GLY A 55 -7.26 7.17 -9.67
CA GLY A 55 -7.38 8.62 -9.59
C GLY A 55 -6.05 9.37 -9.50
N GLU A 56 -6.14 10.60 -9.04
CA GLU A 56 -5.00 11.49 -8.92
C GLU A 56 -4.42 11.51 -7.50
N VAL A 57 -3.19 11.96 -7.39
CA VAL A 57 -2.46 12.12 -6.14
C VAL A 57 -1.75 13.46 -6.09
N VAL A 58 -1.36 13.90 -4.90
CA VAL A 58 -0.52 15.09 -4.68
C VAL A 58 0.79 14.70 -4.01
N ASP A 59 1.72 15.62 -3.98
CA ASP A 59 3.13 15.41 -3.61
C ASP A 59 3.32 14.89 -2.18
N ILE A 60 2.47 15.32 -1.25
CA ILE A 60 2.61 15.02 0.18
C ILE A 60 1.51 14.03 0.59
N VAL A 61 1.90 12.78 0.70
CA VAL A 61 1.02 11.68 1.11
C VAL A 61 0.45 11.95 2.51
N TYR A 62 -0.84 11.74 2.68
CA TYR A 62 -1.58 11.95 3.94
C TYR A 62 -1.60 13.41 4.45
N SER A 63 -1.32 14.40 3.59
CA SER A 63 -1.63 15.80 3.87
C SER A 63 -3.13 16.07 3.79
N ASP A 64 -3.62 17.20 4.28
CA ASP A 64 -5.04 17.57 4.17
C ASP A 64 -5.49 17.63 2.71
N GLU A 65 -4.65 18.14 1.82
CA GLU A 65 -4.91 18.16 0.37
C GLU A 65 -5.01 16.74 -0.19
N PHE A 66 -4.09 15.86 0.17
CA PHE A 66 -4.11 14.45 -0.22
C PHE A 66 -5.40 13.78 0.27
N ILE A 67 -5.73 13.92 1.55
CA ILE A 67 -6.91 13.31 2.17
C ILE A 67 -8.19 13.77 1.46
N LYS A 68 -8.33 15.07 1.20
CA LYS A 68 -9.46 15.63 0.49
C LYS A 68 -9.60 15.06 -0.92
N LEU A 69 -8.48 14.98 -1.65
CA LEU A 69 -8.45 14.43 -3.00
C LEU A 69 -8.82 12.94 -3.00
N ARG A 70 -8.20 12.16 -2.12
CA ARG A 70 -8.44 10.71 -2.04
C ARG A 70 -9.85 10.36 -1.57
N ALA A 71 -10.36 11.08 -0.58
CA ALA A 71 -11.74 10.93 -0.12
C ALA A 71 -12.74 11.17 -1.27
N LYS A 72 -12.53 12.21 -2.08
CA LYS A 72 -13.31 12.47 -3.28
C LYS A 72 -13.20 11.33 -4.31
N THR A 73 -11.99 10.89 -4.61
CA THR A 73 -11.72 9.78 -5.56
C THR A 73 -12.44 8.49 -5.15
N LEU A 74 -12.38 8.16 -3.86
CA LEU A 74 -12.97 6.94 -3.30
C LEU A 74 -14.45 7.08 -2.94
N ASN A 75 -15.04 8.28 -3.13
CA ASN A 75 -16.44 8.61 -2.79
C ASN A 75 -16.77 8.31 -1.31
N VAL A 76 -15.90 8.75 -0.40
CA VAL A 76 -16.07 8.67 1.06
C VAL A 76 -15.88 10.04 1.69
N SER A 77 -16.26 10.21 2.97
CA SER A 77 -15.92 11.42 3.71
C SER A 77 -14.44 11.46 4.09
N GLU A 78 -13.88 12.65 4.32
CA GLU A 78 -12.50 12.81 4.80
C GLU A 78 -12.27 12.09 6.14
N ASN A 79 -13.27 12.12 7.03
CA ASN A 79 -13.18 11.42 8.31
C ASN A 79 -13.15 9.90 8.14
N GLU A 80 -13.94 9.37 7.22
CA GLU A 80 -13.91 7.94 6.88
C GLU A 80 -12.56 7.56 6.27
N TYR A 81 -12.03 8.39 5.36
CA TYR A 81 -10.72 8.16 4.78
C TYR A 81 -9.62 8.15 5.85
N ARG A 82 -9.60 9.14 6.77
CA ARG A 82 -8.64 9.17 7.89
C ARG A 82 -8.75 7.92 8.75
N SER A 83 -9.96 7.49 9.07
CA SER A 83 -10.19 6.26 9.84
C SER A 83 -9.63 5.03 9.14
N LYS A 84 -9.83 4.89 7.82
CA LYS A 84 -9.28 3.80 7.02
C LYS A 84 -7.74 3.83 6.98
N MET A 85 -7.16 5.03 6.90
CA MET A 85 -5.71 5.27 6.85
C MET A 85 -5.09 5.53 8.22
N SER A 86 -5.70 5.06 9.31
CA SER A 86 -5.19 5.20 10.68
C SER A 86 -3.77 4.65 10.89
N VAL A 87 -3.29 3.79 10.00
CA VAL A 87 -1.89 3.34 9.95
C VAL A 87 -0.91 4.52 9.83
N CYS A 88 -1.27 5.59 9.12
CA CYS A 88 -0.44 6.80 9.01
C CYS A 88 -0.27 7.49 10.37
N GLU A 89 -1.33 7.53 11.19
CA GLU A 89 -1.26 8.08 12.56
C GLU A 89 -0.41 7.20 13.48
N ILE A 90 -0.48 5.88 13.32
CA ILE A 90 0.37 4.93 14.06
C ILE A 90 1.84 5.17 13.70
N LEU A 91 2.15 5.28 12.41
CA LEU A 91 3.50 5.51 11.91
C LEU A 91 4.08 6.87 12.29
N SER A 92 3.24 7.92 12.33
CA SER A 92 3.68 9.27 12.71
C SER A 92 4.28 9.36 14.12
N LYS A 93 3.95 8.41 15.00
CA LYS A 93 4.54 8.32 16.35
C LYS A 93 6.02 7.95 16.33
N ASN A 94 6.50 7.37 15.24
CA ASN A 94 7.90 7.01 14.97
C ASN A 94 8.58 6.22 16.11
N ILE A 95 7.83 5.28 16.72
CA ILE A 95 8.27 4.52 17.91
C ILE A 95 8.78 3.11 17.57
N TYR A 96 8.53 2.63 16.35
CA TYR A 96 8.89 1.28 15.93
C TYR A 96 10.35 1.22 15.50
N SER A 97 11.10 0.25 16.02
CA SER A 97 12.50 -0.01 15.63
C SER A 97 12.59 -0.79 14.33
N THR A 98 11.59 -1.64 14.08
CA THR A 98 11.51 -2.46 12.87
C THR A 98 10.08 -2.50 12.34
N ILE A 99 9.93 -2.28 11.04
CA ILE A 99 8.66 -2.44 10.33
C ILE A 99 8.82 -3.53 9.27
N TYR A 100 7.96 -4.54 9.34
CA TYR A 100 7.82 -5.56 8.30
C TYR A 100 6.68 -5.19 7.36
N LEU A 101 6.98 -5.15 6.08
CA LEU A 101 6.04 -4.85 5.00
C LEU A 101 5.65 -6.15 4.31
N TRP A 102 4.36 -6.37 4.09
CA TRP A 102 3.81 -7.59 3.49
C TRP A 102 2.93 -7.19 2.31
N PHE A 103 3.46 -7.29 1.10
CA PHE A 103 2.82 -6.80 -0.13
C PHE A 103 2.94 -7.81 -1.26
N GLY A 104 1.95 -7.81 -2.15
CA GLY A 104 2.00 -8.57 -3.39
C GLY A 104 2.90 -7.93 -4.45
N LYS A 105 3.11 -8.66 -5.55
CA LYS A 105 3.91 -8.17 -6.70
C LYS A 105 3.05 -7.58 -7.81
N ASP A 106 1.72 -7.64 -7.70
CA ASP A 106 0.80 -7.02 -8.65
C ASP A 106 0.86 -5.49 -8.58
N THR A 107 0.27 -4.85 -9.59
CA THR A 107 0.34 -3.39 -9.73
C THR A 107 -0.33 -2.65 -8.57
N PHE A 108 -1.48 -3.12 -8.09
CA PHE A 108 -2.20 -2.49 -6.99
C PHE A 108 -1.35 -2.47 -5.72
N CYS A 109 -0.82 -3.64 -5.32
CA CYS A 109 0.05 -3.79 -4.17
C CYS A 109 1.31 -2.93 -4.28
N GLN A 110 1.94 -2.88 -5.45
CA GLN A 110 3.18 -2.12 -5.67
C GLN A 110 2.98 -0.61 -5.64
N MET A 111 1.85 -0.10 -6.14
CA MET A 111 1.54 1.33 -6.05
C MET A 111 1.20 1.74 -4.60
N ASN A 112 0.51 0.89 -3.85
CA ASN A 112 0.26 1.08 -2.42
C ASN A 112 1.58 1.05 -1.62
N LEU A 113 2.47 0.10 -1.92
CA LEU A 113 3.81 0.04 -1.32
C LEU A 113 4.59 1.34 -1.57
N LEU A 114 4.57 1.87 -2.79
CA LEU A 114 5.22 3.13 -3.13
C LEU A 114 4.69 4.28 -2.27
N ALA A 115 3.38 4.42 -2.13
CA ALA A 115 2.78 5.47 -1.29
C ALA A 115 3.19 5.35 0.19
N LEU A 116 3.23 4.13 0.71
CA LEU A 116 3.68 3.86 2.08
C LEU A 116 5.15 4.23 2.28
N LEU A 117 6.02 3.84 1.35
CA LEU A 117 7.47 4.15 1.42
C LEU A 117 7.72 5.66 1.35
N VAL A 118 6.97 6.39 0.53
CA VAL A 118 7.01 7.87 0.49
C VAL A 118 6.57 8.46 1.82
N TYR A 119 5.50 7.95 2.41
CA TYR A 119 5.04 8.42 3.71
C TYR A 119 6.10 8.20 4.80
N LEU A 120 6.77 7.04 4.81
CA LEU A 120 7.88 6.76 5.72
C LEU A 120 9.08 7.70 5.50
N GLU A 121 9.38 8.07 4.25
CA GLU A 121 10.38 9.12 3.96
C GLU A 121 9.97 10.49 4.48
N GLN A 122 8.69 10.84 4.34
CA GLN A 122 8.16 12.13 4.80
C GLN A 122 8.26 12.30 6.33
N ILE A 123 7.94 11.25 7.08
CA ILE A 123 8.05 11.25 8.55
C ILE A 123 9.47 10.99 9.03
N LYS A 124 10.44 10.85 8.10
CA LYS A 124 11.87 10.60 8.39
C LYS A 124 12.08 9.37 9.26
N TYR A 125 11.39 8.28 8.94
CA TYR A 125 11.55 7.02 9.66
C TYR A 125 13.00 6.53 9.58
N GLN A 126 13.59 6.14 10.73
CA GLN A 126 15.00 5.74 10.84
C GLN A 126 15.19 4.28 11.26
N GLY A 127 14.09 3.56 11.53
CA GLY A 127 14.14 2.16 11.90
C GLY A 127 14.42 1.24 10.70
N LYS A 128 14.50 -0.05 10.97
CA LYS A 128 14.70 -1.06 9.94
C LYS A 128 13.40 -1.33 9.19
N LEU A 129 13.47 -1.38 7.86
CA LEU A 129 12.36 -1.78 6.99
C LEU A 129 12.69 -3.09 6.31
N ILE A 130 11.80 -4.06 6.43
CA ILE A 130 11.94 -5.38 5.83
C ILE A 130 10.71 -5.67 5.00
N LEU A 131 10.89 -5.89 3.71
CA LEU A 131 9.83 -6.26 2.78
C LEU A 131 9.77 -7.78 2.60
N ASN A 132 8.57 -8.32 2.65
CA ASN A 132 8.24 -9.69 2.31
C ASN A 132 7.19 -9.66 1.21
N TYR A 133 7.47 -10.28 0.09
CA TYR A 133 6.51 -10.50 -0.97
C TYR A 133 5.66 -11.73 -0.70
N ILE A 134 4.37 -11.60 -0.89
CA ILE A 134 3.38 -12.66 -0.72
C ILE A 134 2.63 -12.89 -2.04
N ASP A 135 2.15 -14.10 -2.22
CA ASP A 135 1.13 -14.41 -3.22
C ASP A 135 -0.24 -13.99 -2.70
N ASP A 136 -0.97 -13.19 -3.45
CA ASP A 136 -2.23 -12.57 -3.00
C ASP A 136 -3.40 -13.58 -2.89
N VAL A 137 -3.25 -14.76 -3.47
CA VAL A 137 -4.27 -15.82 -3.46
C VAL A 137 -3.98 -16.87 -2.40
N THR A 138 -2.75 -17.38 -2.38
CA THR A 138 -2.35 -18.46 -1.45
C THR A 138 -1.83 -17.95 -0.13
N PHE A 139 -1.42 -16.66 -0.07
CA PHE A 139 -0.70 -16.04 1.05
C PHE A 139 0.64 -16.65 1.37
N GLU A 140 1.15 -17.47 0.48
CA GLU A 140 2.50 -18.01 0.60
C GLU A 140 3.53 -16.90 0.38
N GLN A 141 4.61 -17.00 1.12
CA GLN A 141 5.72 -16.05 1.00
C GLN A 141 6.55 -16.40 -0.24
N ILE A 142 6.59 -15.48 -1.20
CA ILE A 142 7.33 -15.63 -2.47
C ILE A 142 8.81 -15.29 -2.23
N GLU A 143 9.05 -14.17 -1.56
CA GLU A 143 10.39 -13.64 -1.30
C GLU A 143 10.39 -12.93 0.05
N SER A 144 11.47 -13.01 0.80
CA SER A 144 11.50 -12.55 2.18
C SER A 144 12.75 -11.81 2.57
N ASN A 145 12.61 -11.01 3.64
CA ASN A 145 13.71 -10.34 4.31
C ASN A 145 14.50 -9.38 3.40
N ILE A 146 13.80 -8.74 2.46
CA ILE A 146 14.39 -7.70 1.60
C ILE A 146 14.59 -6.44 2.44
N ASP A 147 15.85 -6.00 2.59
CA ASP A 147 16.17 -4.76 3.30
C ASP A 147 15.79 -3.54 2.43
N VAL A 148 14.89 -2.70 2.93
CA VAL A 148 14.40 -1.53 2.22
C VAL A 148 15.10 -0.28 2.73
N LYS A 149 15.77 0.44 1.85
CA LYS A 149 16.43 1.71 2.16
C LYS A 149 15.64 2.88 1.62
N LEU A 150 15.25 3.77 2.50
CA LEU A 150 14.57 5.02 2.15
C LEU A 150 15.55 6.03 1.52
N GLY A 151 14.99 7.02 0.81
CA GLY A 151 15.74 8.12 0.20
C GLY A 151 15.49 8.32 -1.29
N VAL A 152 14.81 7.37 -1.96
CA VAL A 152 14.55 7.42 -3.42
C VAL A 152 13.07 7.45 -3.78
N TYR A 153 12.18 7.03 -2.86
CA TYR A 153 10.77 6.77 -3.17
C TYR A 153 9.96 8.03 -3.43
N LYS A 154 10.30 9.15 -2.79
CA LYS A 154 9.66 10.44 -3.08
C LYS A 154 9.86 10.86 -4.54
N LYS A 155 11.07 10.62 -5.08
CA LYS A 155 11.35 10.89 -6.49
C LYS A 155 10.58 9.91 -7.39
N ILE A 156 10.61 8.62 -7.09
CA ILE A 156 9.90 7.58 -7.84
C ILE A 156 8.39 7.88 -7.86
N TYR A 157 7.81 8.25 -6.74
CA TYR A 157 6.41 8.62 -6.61
C TYR A 157 6.03 9.78 -7.54
N ARG A 158 6.81 10.86 -7.52
CA ARG A 158 6.60 12.00 -8.41
C ARG A 158 6.71 11.61 -9.88
N ASP A 159 7.74 10.85 -10.22
CA ASP A 159 7.95 10.42 -11.60
C ASP A 159 6.79 9.54 -12.07
N VAL A 160 6.45 8.49 -11.32
CA VAL A 160 5.45 7.49 -11.72
C VAL A 160 4.02 8.01 -11.59
N LEU A 161 3.63 8.52 -10.41
CA LEU A 161 2.23 8.81 -10.12
C LEU A 161 1.80 10.21 -10.53
N ILE A 162 2.70 11.19 -10.50
CA ILE A 162 2.37 12.58 -10.86
C ILE A 162 2.75 12.88 -12.31
N SER A 163 4.02 12.64 -12.67
CA SER A 163 4.55 13.00 -13.99
C SER A 163 4.30 11.94 -15.07
N LYS A 164 3.79 10.76 -14.69
CA LYS A 164 3.56 9.60 -15.59
C LYS A 164 4.82 9.23 -16.39
N TYR A 165 5.96 9.24 -15.75
CA TYR A 165 7.26 8.90 -16.29
C TYR A 165 7.87 7.70 -15.53
N LYS A 166 8.42 6.71 -16.27
CA LYS A 166 9.10 5.56 -15.67
C LYS A 166 10.58 5.89 -15.40
N PRO A 167 11.01 6.00 -14.16
CA PRO A 167 12.42 6.20 -13.82
C PRO A 167 13.23 4.92 -14.05
N LYS A 168 14.55 5.06 -14.22
CA LYS A 168 15.46 3.91 -14.36
C LYS A 168 15.59 3.10 -13.08
N GLU A 169 15.60 3.80 -11.93
CA GLU A 169 15.70 3.19 -10.62
C GLU A 169 14.31 3.16 -9.98
N LEU A 170 13.91 1.99 -9.51
CA LEU A 170 12.60 1.73 -8.92
C LEU A 170 12.69 1.31 -7.44
N GLY A 171 13.90 1.29 -6.87
CA GLY A 171 14.11 0.77 -5.51
C GLY A 171 13.72 -0.71 -5.43
N VAL A 172 12.80 -1.03 -4.52
CA VAL A 172 12.27 -2.40 -4.37
C VAL A 172 11.02 -2.67 -5.21
N LEU A 173 10.54 -1.69 -5.99
CA LEU A 173 9.32 -1.88 -6.77
C LEU A 173 9.56 -2.77 -7.99
N GLU A 174 8.57 -3.60 -8.28
CA GLU A 174 8.58 -4.45 -9.47
C GLU A 174 8.41 -3.62 -10.75
N ALA A 175 9.36 -3.74 -11.67
CA ALA A 175 9.36 -2.98 -12.92
C ALA A 175 8.11 -3.24 -13.77
N ARG A 176 7.63 -4.50 -13.78
CA ARG A 176 6.41 -4.91 -14.48
C ARG A 176 5.17 -4.20 -13.92
N ALA A 177 5.07 -4.07 -12.60
CA ALA A 177 3.93 -3.40 -11.98
C ALA A 177 3.86 -1.91 -12.37
N VAL A 178 5.01 -1.25 -12.50
CA VAL A 178 5.07 0.13 -12.99
C VAL A 178 4.66 0.22 -14.47
N ASP A 179 5.07 -0.73 -15.31
CA ASP A 179 4.64 -0.78 -16.72
C ASP A 179 3.12 -0.96 -16.82
N LEU A 180 2.56 -1.88 -16.04
CA LEU A 180 1.13 -2.14 -16.00
C LEU A 180 0.33 -0.97 -15.40
N TYR A 181 0.90 -0.19 -14.49
CA TYR A 181 0.30 1.05 -14.02
C TYR A 181 0.11 2.07 -15.16
N PHE A 182 1.11 2.24 -16.03
CA PHE A 182 0.97 3.10 -17.20
C PHE A 182 0.00 2.52 -18.23
N ASP A 183 0.00 1.21 -18.44
CA ASP A 183 -0.96 0.53 -19.29
C ASP A 183 -2.39 0.73 -18.81
N TYR A 184 -2.65 0.58 -17.50
CA TYR A 184 -3.94 0.81 -16.86
C TYR A 184 -4.51 2.22 -17.13
N HIS A 185 -3.64 3.22 -17.13
CA HIS A 185 -4.03 4.63 -17.39
C HIS A 185 -4.02 5.01 -18.87
N SER A 186 -3.67 4.09 -19.75
CA SER A 186 -3.62 4.34 -21.20
C SER A 186 -4.95 4.02 -21.87
N ASN A 187 -5.48 4.97 -22.67
CA ASN A 187 -6.64 4.70 -23.50
C ASN A 187 -6.45 3.61 -24.57
N ASN A 188 -5.19 3.24 -24.81
CA ASN A 188 -4.80 2.15 -25.71
C ASN A 188 -4.14 0.98 -24.96
N GLY A 189 -4.25 0.99 -23.62
CA GLY A 189 -3.76 -0.10 -22.79
C GLY A 189 -4.49 -1.41 -23.04
N MET A 190 -3.95 -2.49 -22.52
CA MET A 190 -4.46 -3.84 -22.74
C MET A 190 -5.91 -3.98 -22.27
N LEU A 191 -6.23 -3.50 -21.05
CA LEU A 191 -7.57 -3.59 -20.48
C LEU A 191 -8.57 -2.68 -21.24
N ALA A 192 -8.17 -1.47 -21.59
CA ALA A 192 -8.98 -0.55 -22.39
C ALA A 192 -9.31 -1.16 -23.78
N THR A 193 -8.32 -1.75 -24.42
CA THR A 193 -8.47 -2.41 -25.72
C THR A 193 -9.36 -3.64 -25.61
N LEU A 194 -9.21 -4.44 -24.55
CA LEU A 194 -10.05 -5.60 -24.29
C LEU A 194 -11.53 -5.21 -24.19
N ILE A 195 -11.85 -4.15 -23.42
CA ILE A 195 -13.23 -3.67 -23.26
C ILE A 195 -13.79 -3.18 -24.59
N LYS A 196 -13.07 -2.33 -25.32
CA LYS A 196 -13.50 -1.76 -26.60
C LYS A 196 -13.76 -2.85 -27.64
N ASN A 197 -12.89 -3.84 -27.75
CA ASN A 197 -13.02 -4.95 -28.73
C ASN A 197 -14.17 -5.92 -28.38
N ASN A 198 -14.69 -5.87 -27.17
CA ASN A 198 -15.77 -6.73 -26.69
C ASN A 198 -17.00 -5.93 -26.24
N ALA A 199 -17.17 -4.71 -26.70
CA ALA A 199 -18.27 -3.82 -26.30
C ALA A 199 -19.67 -4.36 -26.64
N ASN A 200 -19.77 -5.36 -27.54
CA ASN A 200 -21.00 -6.04 -27.90
C ASN A 200 -21.42 -7.15 -26.90
N LYS A 201 -20.57 -7.50 -25.94
CA LYS A 201 -20.85 -8.49 -24.91
C LYS A 201 -21.68 -7.89 -23.77
N SER A 202 -22.36 -8.77 -23.04
CA SER A 202 -23.02 -8.36 -21.79
C SER A 202 -21.99 -7.87 -20.74
N LYS A 203 -22.45 -7.00 -19.83
CA LYS A 203 -21.58 -6.49 -18.74
C LYS A 203 -20.97 -7.63 -17.90
N SER A 204 -21.72 -8.71 -17.67
CA SER A 204 -21.26 -9.88 -16.92
C SER A 204 -20.13 -10.62 -17.64
N GLU A 205 -20.25 -10.81 -18.97
CA GLU A 205 -19.20 -11.42 -19.78
C GLU A 205 -17.94 -10.56 -19.83
N LEU A 206 -18.09 -9.23 -19.99
CA LEU A 206 -16.98 -8.29 -19.95
C LEU A 206 -16.27 -8.32 -18.60
N LEU A 207 -17.01 -8.34 -17.49
CA LEU A 207 -16.45 -8.41 -16.15
C LEU A 207 -15.61 -9.67 -15.98
N SER A 208 -16.13 -10.82 -16.37
CA SER A 208 -15.41 -12.10 -16.29
C SER A 208 -14.11 -12.09 -17.12
N LEU A 209 -14.16 -11.56 -18.35
CA LEU A 209 -12.98 -11.39 -19.21
C LEU A 209 -11.95 -10.46 -18.60
N LEU A 210 -12.41 -9.35 -18.02
CA LEU A 210 -11.54 -8.34 -17.46
C LEU A 210 -10.84 -8.83 -16.20
N ILE A 211 -11.56 -9.52 -15.29
CA ILE A 211 -10.98 -10.11 -14.07
C ILE A 211 -9.90 -11.13 -14.44
N GLU A 212 -10.16 -12.00 -15.43
CA GLU A 212 -9.16 -12.97 -15.88
C GLU A 212 -7.90 -12.28 -16.45
N ALA A 213 -8.08 -11.22 -17.25
CA ALA A 213 -6.99 -10.49 -17.89
C ALA A 213 -6.23 -9.58 -16.92
N SER A 214 -6.82 -9.21 -15.78
CA SER A 214 -6.27 -8.20 -14.86
C SER A 214 -5.55 -8.79 -13.65
N LYS A 215 -5.23 -10.07 -13.63
CA LYS A 215 -4.55 -10.73 -12.49
C LYS A 215 -3.28 -9.99 -12.05
N ASP A 216 -2.41 -9.66 -13.00
CA ASP A 216 -1.16 -8.93 -12.71
C ASP A 216 -1.37 -7.45 -12.30
N TYR A 217 -2.59 -6.93 -12.47
CA TYR A 217 -2.94 -5.59 -12.02
C TYR A 217 -3.42 -5.57 -10.56
N GLY A 218 -3.82 -6.70 -10.00
CA GLY A 218 -4.39 -6.79 -8.65
C GLY A 218 -5.74 -6.10 -8.51
N MET A 219 -6.51 -6.05 -9.60
CA MET A 219 -7.74 -5.26 -9.70
C MET A 219 -8.92 -5.97 -9.03
N SER A 220 -9.68 -5.24 -8.23
CA SER A 220 -10.94 -5.73 -7.66
C SER A 220 -12.08 -5.69 -8.68
N ASP A 221 -13.14 -6.48 -8.44
CA ASP A 221 -14.37 -6.46 -9.24
C ASP A 221 -14.95 -5.06 -9.37
N LEU A 222 -14.91 -4.26 -8.30
CA LEU A 222 -15.41 -2.90 -8.29
C LEU A 222 -14.59 -1.98 -9.22
N GLN A 223 -13.28 -2.14 -9.25
CA GLN A 223 -12.41 -1.39 -10.18
C GLN A 223 -12.67 -1.84 -11.62
N ALA A 224 -12.82 -3.14 -11.86
CA ALA A 224 -13.17 -3.67 -13.17
C ALA A 224 -14.51 -3.11 -13.68
N GLU A 225 -15.53 -3.08 -12.83
CA GLU A 225 -16.83 -2.49 -13.18
C GLU A 225 -16.73 -0.99 -13.51
N ARG A 226 -15.95 -0.22 -12.75
CA ARG A 226 -15.72 1.20 -13.04
C ARG A 226 -15.04 1.38 -14.38
N LEU A 227 -14.04 0.58 -14.68
CA LEU A 227 -13.31 0.64 -15.94
C LEU A 227 -14.21 0.31 -17.13
N ILE A 228 -15.04 -0.73 -17.03
CA ILE A 228 -16.04 -1.10 -18.04
C ILE A 228 -17.01 0.06 -18.27
N ASN A 229 -17.60 0.59 -17.19
CA ASN A 229 -18.55 1.70 -17.30
C ASN A 229 -17.91 2.93 -17.97
N PHE A 230 -16.67 3.27 -17.60
CA PHE A 230 -15.94 4.39 -18.21
C PHE A 230 -15.79 4.21 -19.72
N TYR A 231 -15.27 3.09 -20.19
CA TYR A 231 -15.01 2.87 -21.62
C TYR A 231 -16.28 2.65 -22.44
N LEU A 232 -17.34 2.07 -21.89
CA LEU A 232 -18.62 1.92 -22.60
C LEU A 232 -19.42 3.24 -22.69
N THR A 233 -19.15 4.23 -21.81
CA THR A 233 -19.82 5.53 -21.85
C THR A 233 -19.20 6.47 -22.88
N ILE A 234 -17.92 6.31 -23.19
CA ILE A 234 -17.18 7.15 -24.14
C ILE A 234 -17.07 6.53 -25.55
N SER A 235 -17.61 5.34 -25.74
CA SER A 235 -17.73 4.63 -27.03
C SER A 235 -19.05 4.94 -27.70
#